data_d6fd0d7aa61e7f5944c34d43eb08ebca
#
_entry.id   d6fd0d7aa61e7f5944c34d43eb08ebca
#
_cell.length_a   1.000
_cell.length_b   1.000
_cell.length_c   1.000
_cell.angle_alpha   90.00
_cell.angle_beta   90.00
_cell.angle_gamma   90.00
#
_symmetry.space_group_name_H-M   'P 1'
#
loop_
_entity.id
_entity.type
_entity.pdbx_description
1 polymer ?
#
loop_
_entity_poly.entity_id
_entity_poly.type
_entity_poly.pdbx_seq_one_letter_code
_entity_poly.pdbx_strand_id
1 'polypeptide(L)'
;MEVAEMQLKNSGIQDKKLSIVKGNFEFIKFDASLSQENHVLREIISEINENINSFMRTYEYFDVLGQLYIEFLRYANSDKGLGIVLTPPHITQFMASLGEVNRNSVVYDNCTGTGGFLVSAMNLMIKDAKEDRAKIKDIRQKQLFGVEYQPHIFALACS
;
A
#
# COMPACT_ATOMS: atom_id res chain seq x y z
N MET A 1 12.08 -1.38 -14.19
CA MET A 1 11.05 -2.41 -14.15
C MET A 1 11.61 -3.74 -13.68
N GLU A 2 12.67 -4.29 -14.28
CA GLU A 2 13.26 -5.59 -13.89
C GLU A 2 13.74 -5.65 -12.44
N VAL A 3 14.39 -4.60 -11.94
CA VAL A 3 14.88 -4.54 -10.54
C VAL A 3 13.71 -4.55 -9.55
N ALA A 4 12.67 -3.78 -9.79
CA ALA A 4 11.48 -3.76 -8.95
C ALA A 4 10.75 -5.11 -8.98
N GLU A 5 10.69 -5.77 -10.14
CA GLU A 5 10.13 -7.10 -10.30
C GLU A 5 10.92 -8.15 -9.49
N MET A 6 12.24 -8.08 -9.54
CA MET A 6 13.10 -9.00 -8.78
C MET A 6 12.94 -8.80 -7.26
N GLN A 7 12.82 -7.55 -6.81
CA GLN A 7 12.56 -7.24 -5.40
C GLN A 7 11.18 -7.73 -4.94
N LEU A 8 10.14 -7.53 -5.75
CA LEU A 8 8.79 -8.00 -5.45
C LEU A 8 8.71 -9.54 -5.43
N LYS A 9 9.38 -10.23 -6.34
CA LYS A 9 9.51 -11.70 -6.30
C LYS A 9 10.23 -12.18 -5.03
N ASN A 10 11.29 -11.52 -4.65
CA ASN A 10 12.05 -11.85 -3.46
C ASN A 10 11.26 -11.59 -2.15
N SER A 11 10.26 -10.70 -2.18
CA SER A 11 9.37 -10.46 -1.05
C SER A 11 8.29 -11.53 -0.85
N GLY A 12 8.22 -12.55 -1.74
CA GLY A 12 7.25 -13.65 -1.66
C GLY A 12 5.86 -13.32 -2.20
N ILE A 13 5.75 -12.26 -2.99
CA ILE A 13 4.50 -11.92 -3.68
C ILE A 13 4.21 -12.98 -4.76
N GLN A 14 2.99 -13.50 -4.76
CA GLN A 14 2.55 -14.47 -5.75
C GLN A 14 2.61 -13.88 -7.17
N ASP A 15 2.99 -14.69 -8.16
CA ASP A 15 3.13 -14.27 -9.57
C ASP A 15 1.87 -13.58 -10.12
N LYS A 16 0.69 -14.00 -9.68
CA LYS A 16 -0.58 -13.39 -10.08
C LYS A 16 -0.71 -11.95 -9.60
N LYS A 17 -0.31 -11.66 -8.36
CA LYS A 17 -0.30 -10.30 -7.82
C LYS A 17 0.72 -9.43 -8.55
N LEU A 18 1.90 -9.97 -8.81
CA LEU A 18 2.94 -9.31 -9.57
C LEU A 18 2.47 -8.92 -10.98
N SER A 19 1.74 -9.82 -11.67
CA SER A 19 1.17 -9.56 -12.99
C SER A 19 0.18 -8.38 -12.97
N ILE A 20 -0.67 -8.30 -11.95
CA ILE A 20 -1.64 -7.20 -11.80
C ILE A 20 -0.90 -5.88 -11.55
N VAL A 21 0.07 -5.86 -10.64
CA VAL A 21 0.88 -4.66 -10.37
C VAL A 21 1.60 -4.20 -11.64
N LYS A 22 2.25 -5.12 -12.37
CA LYS A 22 2.89 -4.81 -13.65
C LYS A 22 1.94 -4.18 -14.66
N GLY A 23 0.77 -4.80 -14.86
CA GLY A 23 -0.22 -4.33 -15.82
C GLY A 23 -0.68 -2.89 -15.53
N ASN A 24 -0.82 -2.54 -14.26
CA ASN A 24 -1.22 -1.17 -13.87
C ASN A 24 -0.15 -0.11 -14.12
N PHE A 25 1.13 -0.48 -14.18
CA PHE A 25 2.23 0.47 -14.45
C PHE A 25 2.80 0.37 -15.85
N GLU A 26 2.27 -0.51 -16.71
CA GLU A 26 2.79 -0.70 -18.06
C GLU A 26 2.63 0.52 -18.96
N PHE A 27 1.64 1.37 -18.70
CA PHE A 27 1.42 2.62 -19.43
C PHE A 27 2.65 3.55 -19.42
N ILE A 28 3.47 3.50 -18.36
CA ILE A 28 4.70 4.31 -18.23
C ILE A 28 5.65 4.10 -19.42
N LYS A 29 5.66 2.90 -20.01
CA LYS A 29 6.50 2.58 -21.17
C LYS A 29 6.06 3.27 -22.46
N PHE A 30 4.77 3.56 -22.56
CA PHE A 30 4.13 4.05 -23.78
C PHE A 30 3.75 5.54 -23.69
N ASP A 31 3.77 6.11 -22.48
CA ASP A 31 3.49 7.51 -22.27
C ASP A 31 4.66 8.37 -22.78
N ALA A 32 4.36 9.29 -23.71
CA ALA A 32 5.37 10.13 -24.35
C ALA A 32 6.14 11.02 -23.37
N SER A 33 5.48 11.47 -22.29
CA SER A 33 6.09 12.34 -21.27
C SER A 33 6.96 11.57 -20.29
N LEU A 34 6.60 10.31 -19.99
CA LEU A 34 7.30 9.48 -19.00
C LEU A 34 8.38 8.60 -19.65
N SER A 35 8.22 8.22 -20.92
CA SER A 35 9.15 7.34 -21.64
C SER A 35 10.31 8.06 -22.30
N GLN A 36 10.15 9.35 -22.67
CA GLN A 36 11.21 10.14 -23.28
C GLN A 36 12.27 10.52 -22.24
N GLU A 37 13.49 10.03 -22.44
CA GLU A 37 14.71 10.33 -21.68
C GLU A 37 14.66 10.02 -20.16
N ASN A 38 13.57 9.47 -19.65
CA ASN A 38 13.35 9.14 -18.22
C ASN A 38 13.60 10.32 -17.25
N HIS A 39 13.55 11.54 -17.74
CA HIS A 39 13.90 12.73 -16.98
C HIS A 39 12.81 13.04 -15.94
N VAL A 40 11.56 13.23 -16.38
CA VAL A 40 10.42 13.57 -15.54
C VAL A 40 10.13 12.46 -14.51
N LEU A 41 10.13 11.20 -14.95
CA LEU A 41 9.92 10.07 -14.06
C LEU A 41 11.03 9.96 -13.00
N ARG A 42 12.27 10.21 -13.39
CA ARG A 42 13.41 10.19 -12.47
C ARG A 42 13.32 11.30 -11.43
N GLU A 43 12.94 12.51 -11.82
CA GLU A 43 12.73 13.64 -10.91
C GLU A 43 11.62 13.32 -9.91
N ILE A 44 10.46 12.84 -10.36
CA ILE A 44 9.35 12.44 -9.48
C ILE A 44 9.81 11.36 -8.48
N ILE A 45 10.53 10.34 -8.94
CA ILE A 45 11.03 9.28 -8.07
C ILE A 45 12.04 9.83 -7.05
N SER A 46 12.93 10.75 -7.45
CA SER A 46 13.89 11.38 -6.53
C SER A 46 13.16 12.20 -5.46
N GLU A 47 12.19 13.03 -5.85
CA GLU A 47 11.39 13.82 -4.93
C GLU A 47 10.63 12.95 -3.91
N ILE A 48 9.99 11.88 -4.39
CA ILE A 48 9.31 10.92 -3.52
C ILE A 48 10.31 10.24 -2.56
N ASN A 49 11.46 9.82 -3.08
CA ASN A 49 12.46 9.15 -2.27
C ASN A 49 13.06 10.07 -1.19
N GLU A 50 13.33 11.32 -1.51
CA GLU A 50 13.96 12.26 -0.60
C GLU A 50 12.98 12.79 0.46
N ASN A 51 11.75 13.10 0.06
CA ASN A 51 10.78 13.76 0.94
C ASN A 51 9.84 12.79 1.65
N ILE A 52 9.44 11.69 1.00
CA ILE A 52 8.45 10.76 1.55
C ILE A 52 9.12 9.52 2.11
N ASN A 53 10.02 8.89 1.39
CA ASN A 53 10.64 7.63 1.82
C ASN A 53 11.54 7.83 3.05
N SER A 54 12.22 8.97 3.17
CA SER A 54 12.97 9.34 4.36
C SER A 54 12.07 9.47 5.59
N PHE A 55 10.89 10.09 5.42
CA PHE A 55 9.87 10.21 6.44
C PHE A 55 9.31 8.84 6.85
N MET A 56 8.99 7.98 5.89
CA MET A 56 8.49 6.62 6.15
C MET A 56 9.46 5.76 6.95
N ARG A 57 10.76 5.95 6.77
CA ARG A 57 11.79 5.22 7.53
C ARG A 57 11.86 5.65 8.99
N THR A 58 11.47 6.90 9.27
CA THR A 58 11.50 7.47 10.62
C THR A 58 10.22 7.18 11.41
N TYR A 59 9.09 7.17 10.72
CA TYR A 59 7.77 6.94 11.31
C TYR A 59 7.23 5.61 10.81
N GLU A 60 7.53 4.55 11.56
CA GLU A 60 7.07 3.21 11.23
C GLU A 60 5.54 3.13 11.07
N TYR A 61 5.09 2.48 10.00
CA TYR A 61 3.69 2.07 9.78
C TYR A 61 2.65 3.19 9.65
N PHE A 62 2.96 4.22 8.92
CA PHE A 62 1.97 5.20 8.49
C PHE A 62 1.49 4.84 7.07
N ASP A 63 0.17 4.89 6.82
CA ASP A 63 -0.38 4.69 5.46
C ASP A 63 -0.09 5.92 4.58
N VAL A 64 1.17 6.07 4.20
CA VAL A 64 1.64 7.21 3.38
C VAL A 64 1.06 7.14 1.99
N LEU A 65 0.95 5.93 1.42
CA LEU A 65 0.42 5.76 0.06
C LEU A 65 -1.06 6.09 -0.01
N GLY A 66 -1.84 5.68 0.99
CA GLY A 66 -3.24 6.08 1.10
C GLY A 66 -3.39 7.59 1.25
N GLN A 67 -2.57 8.24 2.09
CA GLN A 67 -2.59 9.70 2.26
C GLN A 67 -2.18 10.43 0.97
N LEU A 68 -1.11 10.00 0.31
CA LEU A 68 -0.67 10.55 -0.98
C LEU A 68 -1.78 10.43 -2.04
N TYR A 69 -2.46 9.28 -2.07
CA TYR A 69 -3.54 9.04 -3.00
C TYR A 69 -4.75 9.97 -2.73
N ILE A 70 -5.10 10.18 -1.45
CA ILE A 70 -6.16 11.13 -1.06
C ILE A 70 -5.80 12.54 -1.54
N GLU A 71 -4.59 13.01 -1.27
CA GLU A 71 -4.15 14.34 -1.68
C GLU A 71 -4.12 14.46 -3.21
N PHE A 72 -3.62 13.44 -3.90
CA PHE A 72 -3.65 13.40 -5.36
C PHE A 72 -5.07 13.50 -5.92
N LEU A 73 -6.03 12.78 -5.38
CA LEU A 73 -7.44 12.87 -5.78
C LEU A 73 -8.04 14.25 -5.52
N ARG A 74 -7.67 14.90 -4.42
CA ARG A 74 -8.09 16.28 -4.12
C ARG A 74 -7.57 17.26 -5.17
N TYR A 75 -6.31 17.13 -5.59
CA TYR A 75 -5.70 18.00 -6.60
C TYR A 75 -6.16 17.69 -8.02
N ALA A 76 -6.33 16.45 -8.36
CA ALA A 76 -6.82 16.04 -9.68
C ALA A 76 -8.25 16.49 -9.96
N ASN A 77 -8.94 16.99 -8.93
CA ASN A 77 -10.23 17.68 -8.90
C ASN A 77 -11.14 17.33 -10.07
N SER A 78 -11.36 16.08 -10.27
CA SER A 78 -12.44 15.69 -11.14
C SER A 78 -13.68 15.58 -10.26
N ASP A 79 -14.64 16.48 -10.44
CA ASP A 79 -16.01 16.39 -9.92
C ASP A 79 -16.70 15.06 -10.27
N LYS A 80 -16.01 14.22 -10.99
CA LYS A 80 -16.30 12.82 -11.29
C LYS A 80 -15.40 11.91 -10.44
N GLY A 81 -15.36 12.13 -9.14
CA GLY A 81 -14.65 11.26 -8.22
C GLY A 81 -15.05 9.81 -8.46
N LEU A 82 -14.08 8.92 -8.55
CA LEU A 82 -14.25 7.47 -8.74
C LEU A 82 -15.07 6.80 -7.62
N GLY A 83 -15.79 7.58 -6.80
CA GLY A 83 -16.58 7.08 -5.68
C GLY A 83 -15.73 6.47 -4.56
N ILE A 84 -14.41 6.69 -4.60
CA ILE A 84 -13.48 6.14 -3.62
C ILE A 84 -13.44 7.07 -2.42
N VAL A 85 -13.98 6.61 -1.30
CA VAL A 85 -13.88 7.29 -0.01
C VAL A 85 -12.91 6.51 0.84
N LEU A 86 -11.75 7.11 1.12
CA LEU A 86 -10.77 6.51 2.00
C LEU A 86 -11.13 6.80 3.47
N THR A 87 -11.17 5.76 4.28
CA THR A 87 -11.48 5.90 5.70
C THR A 87 -10.32 6.57 6.42
N PRO A 88 -10.56 7.65 7.19
CA PRO A 88 -9.50 8.33 7.92
C PRO A 88 -8.74 7.40 8.89
N PRO A 89 -7.42 7.56 9.04
CA PRO A 89 -6.60 6.67 9.89
C PRO A 89 -7.05 6.53 11.33
N HIS A 90 -7.58 7.59 11.93
CA HIS A 90 -8.09 7.52 13.31
C HIS A 90 -9.32 6.61 13.45
N ILE A 91 -10.14 6.49 12.40
CA ILE A 91 -11.29 5.58 12.38
C ILE A 91 -10.81 4.14 12.22
N THR A 92 -9.87 3.87 11.29
CA THR A 92 -9.35 2.51 11.10
C THR A 92 -8.63 2.00 12.34
N GLN A 93 -7.87 2.85 13.03
CA GLN A 93 -7.20 2.54 14.29
C GLN A 93 -8.22 2.29 15.42
N PHE A 94 -9.25 3.12 15.51
CA PHE A 94 -10.31 2.96 16.52
C PHE A 94 -11.05 1.64 16.31
N MET A 95 -11.44 1.32 15.09
CA MET A 95 -12.14 0.06 14.75
C MET A 95 -11.27 -1.16 15.05
N ALA A 96 -9.98 -1.13 14.68
CA ALA A 96 -9.06 -2.22 14.98
C ALA A 96 -8.89 -2.42 16.49
N SER A 97 -8.89 -1.34 17.28
CA SER A 97 -8.81 -1.39 18.74
C SER A 97 -10.09 -1.95 19.35
N LEU A 98 -11.26 -1.56 18.85
CA LEU A 98 -12.55 -2.10 19.31
C LEU A 98 -12.70 -3.60 19.01
N GLY A 99 -12.11 -4.06 17.89
CA GLY A 99 -12.10 -5.47 17.53
C GLY A 99 -11.13 -6.32 18.36
N GLU A 100 -10.44 -5.72 19.35
CA GLU A 100 -9.47 -6.41 20.21
C GLU A 100 -8.42 -7.21 19.43
N VAL A 101 -8.01 -6.66 18.27
CA VAL A 101 -7.05 -7.31 17.38
C VAL A 101 -5.72 -7.52 18.09
N ASN A 102 -5.22 -8.74 18.06
CA ASN A 102 -3.96 -9.14 18.71
C ASN A 102 -3.11 -10.02 17.80
N ARG A 103 -1.92 -10.38 18.23
CA ARG A 103 -0.93 -11.17 17.44
C ARG A 103 -1.47 -12.47 16.85
N ASN A 104 -2.53 -13.05 17.39
CA ASN A 104 -3.12 -14.31 16.95
C ASN A 104 -4.34 -14.12 16.05
N SER A 105 -4.82 -12.89 15.90
CA SER A 105 -5.97 -12.58 15.06
C SER A 105 -5.69 -12.87 13.60
N VAL A 106 -6.73 -13.29 12.88
CA VAL A 106 -6.75 -13.31 11.41
C VAL A 106 -7.77 -12.27 10.97
N VAL A 107 -7.35 -11.33 10.17
CA VAL A 107 -8.16 -10.18 9.75
C VAL A 107 -8.51 -10.32 8.29
N TYR A 108 -9.79 -10.15 7.99
CA TYR A 108 -10.32 -10.17 6.62
C TYR A 108 -11.10 -8.88 6.35
N ASP A 109 -10.75 -8.22 5.25
CA ASP A 109 -11.40 -7.01 4.75
C ASP A 109 -11.90 -7.27 3.33
N ASN A 110 -13.22 -7.30 3.15
CA ASN A 110 -13.84 -7.60 1.86
C ASN A 110 -13.96 -6.38 0.93
N CYS A 111 -13.60 -5.20 1.41
CA CYS A 111 -13.60 -3.94 0.66
C CYS A 111 -12.34 -3.15 0.98
N THR A 112 -11.18 -3.74 0.76
CA THR A 112 -9.89 -3.32 1.30
C THR A 112 -9.50 -1.88 0.95
N GLY A 113 -9.92 -1.38 -0.22
CA GLY A 113 -9.44 -0.09 -0.69
C GLY A 113 -7.91 -0.10 -0.80
N THR A 114 -7.26 0.91 -0.24
CA THR A 114 -5.79 1.01 -0.16
C THR A 114 -5.17 0.18 0.98
N GLY A 115 -5.98 -0.52 1.76
CA GLY A 115 -5.50 -1.36 2.86
C GLY A 115 -5.50 -0.72 4.24
N GLY A 116 -6.11 0.45 4.43
CA GLY A 116 -6.04 1.21 5.67
C GLY A 116 -6.47 0.44 6.93
N PHE A 117 -7.53 -0.37 6.85
CA PHE A 117 -7.96 -1.23 7.96
C PHE A 117 -6.97 -2.36 8.23
N LEU A 118 -6.45 -3.00 7.19
CA LEU A 118 -5.46 -4.08 7.32
C LEU A 118 -4.14 -3.56 7.91
N VAL A 119 -3.69 -2.37 7.49
CA VAL A 119 -2.50 -1.71 8.04
C VAL A 119 -2.71 -1.40 9.52
N SER A 120 -3.86 -0.83 9.90
CA SER A 120 -4.15 -0.54 11.30
C SER A 120 -4.18 -1.79 12.18
N ALA A 121 -4.81 -2.87 11.68
CA ALA A 121 -4.82 -4.16 12.36
C ALA A 121 -3.39 -4.73 12.46
N MET A 122 -2.62 -4.72 11.37
CA MET A 122 -1.23 -5.19 11.35
C MET A 122 -0.37 -4.50 12.41
N ASN A 123 -0.52 -3.19 12.56
CA ASN A 123 0.22 -2.40 13.53
C ASN A 123 -0.06 -2.86 14.98
N LEU A 124 -1.33 -3.09 15.33
CA LEU A 124 -1.70 -3.63 16.63
C LEU A 124 -1.14 -5.03 16.85
N MET A 125 -1.25 -5.90 15.85
CA MET A 125 -0.74 -7.28 15.89
C MET A 125 0.79 -7.31 16.08
N ILE A 126 1.52 -6.47 15.35
CA ILE A 126 2.99 -6.36 15.46
C ILE A 126 3.38 -5.80 16.82
N LYS A 127 2.68 -4.78 17.31
CA LYS A 127 2.90 -4.22 18.65
C LYS A 127 2.73 -5.28 19.74
N ASP A 128 1.70 -6.11 19.63
CA ASP A 128 1.45 -7.22 20.55
C ASP A 128 2.45 -8.38 20.38
N ALA A 129 2.94 -8.62 19.17
CA ALA A 129 3.99 -9.60 18.91
C ALA A 129 5.36 -9.19 19.49
N LYS A 130 5.53 -7.91 19.86
CA LYS A 130 6.80 -7.35 20.38
C LYS A 130 7.96 -7.61 19.40
N GLU A 131 9.04 -8.24 19.87
CA GLU A 131 10.25 -8.53 19.08
C GLU A 131 10.25 -9.93 18.44
N ASP A 132 9.14 -10.65 18.47
CA ASP A 132 9.01 -11.98 17.88
C ASP A 132 9.02 -11.89 16.34
N ARG A 133 10.21 -11.96 15.75
CA ARG A 133 10.41 -11.83 14.30
C ARG A 133 9.67 -12.91 13.49
N ALA A 134 9.57 -14.13 14.03
CA ALA A 134 8.86 -15.22 13.36
C ALA A 134 7.37 -14.90 13.31
N LYS A 135 6.80 -14.44 14.43
CA LYS A 135 5.39 -14.04 14.51
C LYS A 135 5.07 -12.83 13.62
N ILE A 136 5.95 -11.83 13.61
CA ILE A 136 5.79 -10.65 12.72
C ILE A 136 5.77 -11.08 11.26
N LYS A 137 6.62 -12.01 10.85
CA LYS A 137 6.62 -12.57 9.50
C LYS A 137 5.30 -13.30 9.19
N ASP A 138 4.80 -14.12 10.11
CA ASP A 138 3.52 -14.82 9.94
C ASP A 138 2.34 -13.85 9.84
N ILE A 139 2.30 -12.80 10.67
CA ILE A 139 1.29 -11.74 10.59
C ILE A 139 1.24 -11.17 9.18
N ARG A 140 2.38 -10.73 8.65
CA ARG A 140 2.46 -10.10 7.32
C ARG A 140 2.10 -11.03 6.17
N GLN A 141 2.41 -12.32 6.29
CA GLN A 141 2.26 -13.26 5.18
C GLN A 141 0.97 -14.09 5.21
N LYS A 142 0.37 -14.30 6.41
CA LYS A 142 -0.66 -15.31 6.58
C LYS A 142 -1.90 -14.88 7.38
N GLN A 143 -1.87 -13.70 7.99
CA GLN A 143 -2.95 -13.32 8.91
C GLN A 143 -3.78 -12.12 8.43
N LEU A 144 -3.42 -11.52 7.29
CA LEU A 144 -4.12 -10.37 6.72
C LEU A 144 -4.62 -10.73 5.32
N PHE A 145 -5.92 -10.60 5.13
CA PHE A 145 -6.59 -10.92 3.87
C PHE A 145 -7.47 -9.76 3.43
N GLY A 146 -7.37 -9.39 2.17
CA GLY A 146 -8.15 -8.32 1.61
C GLY A 146 -8.70 -8.66 0.23
N VAL A 147 -9.83 -8.05 -0.11
CA VAL A 147 -10.41 -8.11 -1.45
C VAL A 147 -10.63 -6.70 -1.96
N GLU A 148 -10.10 -6.41 -3.13
CA GLU A 148 -10.31 -5.14 -3.83
C GLU A 148 -10.67 -5.42 -5.29
N TYR A 149 -11.74 -4.76 -5.75
CA TYR A 149 -12.26 -4.94 -7.09
C TYR A 149 -11.46 -4.15 -8.14
N GLN A 150 -11.02 -2.94 -7.76
CA GLN A 150 -10.34 -2.03 -8.69
C GLN A 150 -8.85 -2.36 -8.79
N PRO A 151 -8.33 -2.74 -9.99
CA PRO A 151 -6.95 -3.22 -10.13
C PRO A 151 -5.89 -2.21 -9.67
N HIS A 152 -6.09 -0.91 -9.91
CA HIS A 152 -5.16 0.14 -9.51
C HIS A 152 -5.14 0.36 -8.00
N ILE A 153 -6.30 0.27 -7.32
CA ILE A 153 -6.38 0.34 -5.86
C ILE A 153 -5.80 -0.93 -5.23
N PHE A 154 -6.08 -2.09 -5.82
CA PHE A 154 -5.46 -3.36 -5.41
C PHE A 154 -3.94 -3.29 -5.50
N ALA A 155 -3.38 -2.67 -6.55
CA ALA A 155 -1.93 -2.50 -6.69
C ALA A 155 -1.34 -1.65 -5.55
N LEU A 156 -2.06 -0.59 -5.11
CA LEU A 156 -1.68 0.22 -3.95
C LEU A 156 -1.74 -0.58 -2.65
N ALA A 157 -2.79 -1.38 -2.44
CA ALA A 157 -2.92 -2.23 -1.26
C ALA A 157 -1.84 -3.32 -1.16
N CYS A 158 -1.22 -3.70 -2.29
CA CYS A 158 -0.15 -4.69 -2.35
C CYS A 158 1.25 -4.12 -2.12
N SER A 159 1.42 -2.79 -2.17
CA SER A 159 2.72 -2.12 -2.01
C SER A 159 3.05 -1.86 -0.56
#